data_3a75bc82c949e12b9b7e75ad0b71bef6
#
_entry.id   3a75bc82c949e12b9b7e75ad0b71bef6
#
_cell.length_a   1.000
_cell.length_b   1.000
_cell.length_c   1.000
_cell.angle_alpha   90.00
_cell.angle_beta   90.00
_cell.angle_gamma   90.00
#
_symmetry.space_group_name_H-M   'P 1'
#
loop_
_entity.id
_entity.type
_entity.pdbx_description
1 polymer ?
#
loop_
_entity_poly.entity_id
_entity_poly.type
_entity_poly.pdbx_seq_one_letter_code
_entity_poly.pdbx_strand_id
1 'polypeptide(L)'
;MTNFTAKIFDISRNGIAAQQAVIANAANNVANVNTEGFAQRDIQLESAGKSGSVTLNLGNGVEIGAVTRRVDQFLEKVLRSSTSEAGETQAEDDYLTRVDRLFSLLDGDVTIGTELTSFFTSLHDLTLNPSSIELRNVVVKAGENLVNTISNTYDTIANLQDEIDRRLEIEVGTINTFTTQIATLNDKISAVESGGTRVAATERDQRDLLLNKLADKISYDMVETSGGEVTLSLSNGFALVSGSTARSIEISRTPSFAAGTLPASLSGGSLGYVVYDFDSGAGTQHVNLTDIVANGTGALAGLLDIRGVQQTTHTSPFQAVGVLPEIASEIEAITRDLLTRVNTTYLGPDEDAGTPNHQASSADLNGAAAAVYGLFSVNTTTTLDVDGNGLPDDIAALELAGISNFSSRLQLAFSDPTRIAAARDQDATAGSTAFATGDGSNIEAIVALQNASTTFATGNFSQTGTFDDIYNQTVSNVGNLAARGEVNNELAQDRLLVAQNQRDEVSAVSLDEQFSRLISFQRAFEGSARMFRVADELLTTILQLI
;
A
#
# COMPACT_ATOMS: atom_id res chain seq x y z
N MET A 1 -2.96 -71.90 -29.35
CA MET A 1 -3.35 -70.80 -30.25
C MET A 1 -4.28 -69.81 -29.57
N THR A 2 -5.20 -70.24 -28.72
CA THR A 2 -6.13 -69.33 -27.95
C THR A 2 -5.44 -68.27 -27.09
N ASN A 3 -4.27 -68.59 -26.48
CA ASN A 3 -3.52 -67.58 -25.69
C ASN A 3 -2.89 -66.46 -26.52
N PHE A 4 -2.60 -66.64 -27.81
CA PHE A 4 -1.98 -65.64 -28.67
C PHE A 4 -3.03 -64.66 -29.19
N THR A 5 -4.20 -65.13 -29.62
CA THR A 5 -5.29 -64.27 -30.07
C THR A 5 -5.87 -63.42 -28.93
N ALA A 6 -6.04 -63.98 -27.72
CA ALA A 6 -6.45 -63.27 -26.52
C ALA A 6 -5.47 -62.15 -26.18
N LYS A 7 -4.17 -62.40 -26.36
CA LYS A 7 -3.13 -61.40 -26.08
C LYS A 7 -3.14 -60.23 -27.09
N ILE A 8 -3.36 -60.50 -28.38
CA ILE A 8 -3.54 -59.42 -29.39
C ILE A 8 -4.79 -58.59 -29.07
N PHE A 9 -5.85 -59.23 -28.60
CA PHE A 9 -7.08 -58.57 -28.19
C PHE A 9 -6.84 -57.62 -27.01
N ASP A 10 -6.13 -58.05 -25.96
CA ASP A 10 -5.80 -57.23 -24.81
C ASP A 10 -4.89 -56.05 -25.17
N ILE A 11 -3.85 -56.30 -25.99
CA ILE A 11 -2.97 -55.24 -26.49
C ILE A 11 -3.75 -54.17 -27.28
N SER A 12 -4.64 -54.61 -28.18
CA SER A 12 -5.45 -53.73 -29.02
C SER A 12 -6.45 -52.93 -28.18
N ARG A 13 -7.11 -53.57 -27.20
CA ARG A 13 -8.04 -52.93 -26.27
C ARG A 13 -7.35 -51.84 -25.42
N ASN A 14 -6.20 -52.18 -24.83
CA ASN A 14 -5.41 -51.25 -24.04
C ASN A 14 -4.89 -50.09 -24.88
N GLY A 15 -4.45 -50.35 -26.12
CA GLY A 15 -4.07 -49.33 -27.06
C GLY A 15 -5.21 -48.39 -27.42
N ILE A 16 -6.40 -48.92 -27.72
CA ILE A 16 -7.61 -48.12 -27.99
C ILE A 16 -7.94 -47.23 -26.78
N ALA A 17 -7.98 -47.79 -25.56
CA ALA A 17 -8.29 -47.02 -24.34
C ALA A 17 -7.27 -45.92 -24.07
N ALA A 18 -5.98 -46.21 -24.25
CA ALA A 18 -4.91 -45.22 -24.08
C ALA A 18 -5.04 -44.04 -25.09
N GLN A 19 -5.29 -44.38 -26.39
CA GLN A 19 -5.45 -43.35 -27.42
C GLN A 19 -6.70 -42.48 -27.18
N GLN A 20 -7.81 -43.08 -26.78
CA GLN A 20 -9.04 -42.35 -26.42
C GLN A 20 -8.79 -41.37 -25.27
N ALA A 21 -8.07 -41.76 -24.23
CA ALA A 21 -7.74 -40.89 -23.12
C ALA A 21 -6.88 -39.71 -23.55
N VAL A 22 -5.85 -39.95 -24.40
CA VAL A 22 -5.00 -38.86 -24.88
C VAL A 22 -5.78 -37.91 -25.79
N ILE A 23 -6.67 -38.42 -26.67
CA ILE A 23 -7.55 -37.60 -27.50
C ILE A 23 -8.48 -36.73 -26.62
N ALA A 24 -9.08 -37.32 -25.59
CA ALA A 24 -9.94 -36.63 -24.65
C ALA A 24 -9.17 -35.53 -23.86
N ASN A 25 -7.93 -35.85 -23.46
CA ASN A 25 -7.06 -34.86 -22.78
C ASN A 25 -6.68 -33.68 -23.72
N ALA A 26 -6.30 -33.97 -24.96
CA ALA A 26 -6.00 -32.91 -25.93
C ALA A 26 -7.24 -32.05 -26.21
N ALA A 27 -8.42 -32.64 -26.33
CA ALA A 27 -9.67 -31.89 -26.46
C ALA A 27 -9.97 -31.03 -25.22
N ASN A 28 -9.69 -31.54 -24.01
CA ASN A 28 -9.82 -30.78 -22.77
C ASN A 28 -8.82 -29.59 -22.71
N ASN A 29 -7.56 -29.80 -23.11
CA ASN A 29 -6.58 -28.73 -23.21
C ASN A 29 -7.05 -27.62 -24.17
N VAL A 30 -7.52 -28.00 -25.37
CA VAL A 30 -8.06 -27.04 -26.36
C VAL A 30 -9.26 -26.27 -25.80
N ALA A 31 -10.18 -26.97 -25.12
CA ALA A 31 -11.36 -26.33 -24.53
C ALA A 31 -11.03 -25.30 -23.45
N ASN A 32 -9.91 -25.50 -22.74
CA ASN A 32 -9.48 -24.63 -21.64
C ASN A 32 -8.34 -23.67 -22.00
N VAL A 33 -8.00 -23.50 -23.28
CA VAL A 33 -6.88 -22.62 -23.71
C VAL A 33 -7.00 -21.18 -23.21
N ASN A 34 -8.23 -20.67 -23.06
CA ASN A 34 -8.51 -19.31 -22.56
C ASN A 34 -8.99 -19.30 -21.08
N THR A 35 -8.87 -20.43 -20.37
CA THR A 35 -9.24 -20.49 -18.96
C THR A 35 -8.09 -20.00 -18.10
N GLU A 36 -8.28 -18.93 -17.35
CA GLU A 36 -7.27 -18.34 -16.46
C GLU A 36 -6.77 -19.38 -15.45
N GLY A 37 -5.44 -19.49 -15.31
CA GLY A 37 -4.82 -20.43 -14.37
C GLY A 37 -4.77 -21.88 -14.83
N PHE A 38 -5.31 -22.22 -16.01
CA PHE A 38 -5.25 -23.58 -16.54
C PHE A 38 -3.82 -23.93 -16.99
N ALA A 39 -3.29 -25.03 -16.48
CA ALA A 39 -2.03 -25.61 -16.95
C ALA A 39 -2.28 -26.78 -17.89
N GLN A 40 -1.51 -26.86 -18.99
CA GLN A 40 -1.57 -27.97 -19.94
C GLN A 40 -1.40 -29.30 -19.20
N ARG A 41 -2.22 -30.29 -19.56
CA ARG A 41 -2.16 -31.64 -19.00
C ARG A 41 -1.58 -32.60 -20.03
N ASP A 42 -0.69 -33.46 -19.57
CA ASP A 42 -0.11 -34.55 -20.37
C ASP A 42 -0.45 -35.90 -19.76
N ILE A 43 -0.79 -36.86 -20.62
CA ILE A 43 -0.98 -38.26 -20.21
C ILE A 43 0.32 -39.00 -20.45
N GLN A 44 0.89 -39.56 -19.39
CA GLN A 44 2.04 -40.47 -19.48
C GLN A 44 1.53 -41.85 -19.81
N LEU A 45 2.03 -42.39 -20.91
CA LEU A 45 1.74 -43.78 -21.33
C LEU A 45 2.92 -44.66 -20.93
N GLU A 46 2.63 -45.74 -20.23
CA GLU A 46 3.62 -46.69 -19.77
C GLU A 46 3.42 -48.06 -20.47
N SER A 47 4.47 -48.83 -20.59
CA SER A 47 4.36 -50.18 -21.08
C SER A 47 3.65 -51.05 -20.04
N ALA A 48 2.48 -51.59 -20.39
CA ALA A 48 1.76 -52.50 -19.51
C ALA A 48 2.63 -53.70 -19.12
N GLY A 49 2.62 -54.02 -17.83
CA GLY A 49 3.53 -54.98 -17.22
C GLY A 49 3.68 -56.30 -17.96
N LYS A 50 4.73 -57.03 -17.71
CA LYS A 50 5.03 -58.30 -18.33
C LYS A 50 4.13 -59.41 -17.77
N SER A 51 3.30 -60.01 -18.62
CA SER A 51 2.54 -61.22 -18.27
C SER A 51 2.94 -62.36 -19.20
N GLY A 52 3.47 -63.40 -18.67
CA GLY A 52 3.73 -64.62 -19.43
C GLY A 52 4.85 -65.49 -18.89
N SER A 53 4.87 -66.74 -19.35
CA SER A 53 5.88 -67.76 -19.07
C SER A 53 7.27 -67.33 -19.57
N VAL A 54 8.32 -67.78 -18.90
CA VAL A 54 9.73 -67.41 -19.06
C VAL A 54 10.27 -67.51 -20.50
N THR A 55 9.56 -68.19 -21.40
CA THR A 55 10.00 -68.55 -22.77
C THR A 55 9.56 -67.55 -23.85
N LEU A 56 8.51 -66.73 -23.64
CA LEU A 56 8.06 -65.75 -24.63
C LEU A 56 7.56 -64.46 -23.89
N ASN A 57 8.47 -63.49 -23.73
CA ASN A 57 8.19 -62.27 -23.02
C ASN A 57 7.59 -61.22 -23.98
N LEU A 58 6.35 -61.41 -24.38
CA LEU A 58 5.57 -60.46 -25.15
C LEU A 58 4.93 -59.45 -24.19
N GLY A 59 5.12 -58.12 -24.40
CA GLY A 59 4.48 -57.06 -23.61
C GLY A 59 2.95 -57.14 -23.66
N ASN A 60 2.26 -56.51 -22.73
CA ASN A 60 0.78 -56.43 -22.65
C ASN A 60 0.22 -55.14 -23.30
N GLY A 61 1.01 -54.46 -24.12
CA GLY A 61 0.63 -53.21 -24.75
C GLY A 61 0.97 -52.00 -23.88
N VAL A 62 0.11 -51.00 -23.88
CA VAL A 62 0.27 -49.71 -23.21
C VAL A 62 -0.83 -49.53 -22.16
N GLU A 63 -0.48 -48.92 -21.04
CA GLU A 63 -1.43 -48.49 -20.02
C GLU A 63 -1.23 -46.99 -19.70
N ILE A 64 -2.25 -46.36 -19.11
CA ILE A 64 -2.20 -44.98 -18.65
C ILE A 64 -1.50 -44.98 -17.29
N GLY A 65 -0.29 -44.39 -17.24
CA GLY A 65 0.48 -44.25 -15.99
C GLY A 65 -0.08 -43.14 -15.14
N ALA A 66 0.04 -41.90 -15.60
CA ALA A 66 -0.41 -40.71 -14.86
C ALA A 66 -0.92 -39.60 -15.80
N VAL A 67 -1.78 -38.74 -15.26
CA VAL A 67 -2.09 -37.45 -15.85
C VAL A 67 -1.28 -36.41 -15.08
N THR A 68 -0.35 -35.76 -15.75
CA THR A 68 0.54 -34.77 -15.14
C THR A 68 0.20 -33.36 -15.63
N ARG A 69 0.40 -32.36 -14.77
CA ARG A 69 0.35 -30.96 -15.13
C ARG A 69 1.72 -30.50 -15.62
N ARG A 70 1.74 -29.69 -16.65
CA ARG A 70 2.96 -29.12 -17.19
C ARG A 70 3.23 -27.78 -16.50
N VAL A 71 3.85 -27.84 -15.34
CA VAL A 71 4.14 -26.69 -14.47
C VAL A 71 5.58 -26.76 -14.01
N ASP A 72 6.29 -25.64 -14.10
CA ASP A 72 7.60 -25.43 -13.52
C ASP A 72 7.47 -24.66 -12.22
N GLN A 73 7.80 -25.26 -11.10
CA GLN A 73 7.69 -24.66 -9.77
C GLN A 73 8.61 -23.43 -9.59
N PHE A 74 9.74 -23.39 -10.28
CA PHE A 74 10.64 -22.24 -10.24
C PHE A 74 10.00 -21.04 -10.96
N LEU A 75 9.45 -21.24 -12.16
CA LEU A 75 8.77 -20.18 -12.89
C LEU A 75 7.53 -19.68 -12.16
N GLU A 76 6.77 -20.57 -11.53
CA GLU A 76 5.63 -20.17 -10.67
C GLU A 76 6.08 -19.34 -9.45
N LYS A 77 7.24 -19.64 -8.87
CA LYS A 77 7.81 -18.84 -7.79
C LYS A 77 8.25 -17.47 -8.29
N VAL A 78 8.92 -17.40 -9.45
CA VAL A 78 9.30 -16.13 -10.08
C VAL A 78 8.08 -15.30 -10.40
N LEU A 79 7.03 -15.90 -10.98
CA LEU A 79 5.78 -15.22 -11.27
C LEU A 79 5.15 -14.61 -10.01
N ARG A 80 5.04 -15.38 -8.92
CA ARG A 80 4.49 -14.88 -7.65
C ARG A 80 5.31 -13.72 -7.06
N SER A 81 6.64 -13.81 -7.13
CA SER A 81 7.51 -12.73 -6.66
C SER A 81 7.32 -11.46 -7.48
N SER A 82 7.28 -11.58 -8.82
CA SER A 82 7.04 -10.43 -9.70
C SER A 82 5.63 -9.86 -9.56
N THR A 83 4.62 -10.73 -9.31
CA THR A 83 3.25 -10.28 -9.03
C THR A 83 3.18 -9.48 -7.74
N SER A 84 3.91 -9.92 -6.71
CA SER A 84 3.95 -9.23 -5.42
C SER A 84 4.65 -7.86 -5.52
N GLU A 85 5.78 -7.79 -6.25
CA GLU A 85 6.49 -6.53 -6.52
C GLU A 85 5.60 -5.55 -7.32
N ALA A 86 4.90 -6.04 -8.34
CA ALA A 86 3.98 -5.23 -9.13
C ALA A 86 2.78 -4.73 -8.32
N GLY A 87 2.24 -5.55 -7.42
CA GLY A 87 1.15 -5.14 -6.52
C GLY A 87 1.56 -4.05 -5.54
N GLU A 88 2.78 -4.11 -5.00
CA GLU A 88 3.37 -3.09 -4.12
C GLU A 88 3.53 -1.76 -4.86
N THR A 89 4.29 -1.77 -5.97
CA THR A 89 4.62 -0.55 -6.71
C THR A 89 3.39 0.10 -7.35
N GLN A 90 2.39 -0.68 -7.76
CA GLN A 90 1.11 -0.15 -8.24
C GLN A 90 0.35 0.58 -7.13
N ALA A 91 0.32 0.01 -5.92
CA ALA A 91 -0.35 0.65 -4.78
C ALA A 91 0.36 1.95 -4.37
N GLU A 92 1.69 1.99 -4.43
CA GLU A 92 2.48 3.21 -4.17
C GLU A 92 2.22 4.28 -5.23
N ASP A 93 2.32 3.94 -6.52
CA ASP A 93 2.16 4.86 -7.64
C ASP A 93 0.78 5.50 -7.67
N ASP A 94 -0.29 4.73 -7.40
CA ASP A 94 -1.67 5.20 -7.32
C ASP A 94 -1.81 6.39 -6.33
N TYR A 95 -1.14 6.34 -5.18
CA TYR A 95 -1.21 7.39 -4.17
C TYR A 95 -0.16 8.47 -4.36
N LEU A 96 1.05 8.16 -4.78
CA LEU A 96 2.10 9.14 -5.08
C LEU A 96 1.66 10.10 -6.19
N THR A 97 1.03 9.60 -7.25
CA THR A 97 0.44 10.44 -8.30
C THR A 97 -0.63 11.38 -7.76
N ARG A 98 -1.44 10.94 -6.79
CA ARG A 98 -2.47 11.80 -6.16
C ARG A 98 -1.83 12.88 -5.27
N VAL A 99 -0.78 12.53 -4.54
CA VAL A 99 -0.03 13.48 -3.71
C VAL A 99 0.70 14.50 -4.57
N ASP A 100 1.36 14.07 -5.66
CA ASP A 100 2.05 14.99 -6.58
C ASP A 100 1.11 16.07 -7.14
N ARG A 101 -0.14 15.71 -7.46
CA ARG A 101 -1.15 16.68 -7.94
C ARG A 101 -1.50 17.76 -6.93
N LEU A 102 -1.30 17.54 -5.63
CA LEU A 102 -1.52 18.60 -4.61
C LEU A 102 -0.42 19.65 -4.60
N PHE A 103 0.75 19.30 -5.12
CA PHE A 103 1.94 20.15 -5.13
C PHE A 103 2.33 20.61 -6.52
N SER A 104 1.79 20.00 -7.60
CA SER A 104 2.14 20.37 -8.97
C SER A 104 1.65 21.77 -9.29
N LEU A 105 2.61 22.61 -9.68
CA LEU A 105 2.40 23.97 -10.16
C LEU A 105 1.89 23.94 -11.60
N LEU A 106 0.59 23.70 -11.80
CA LEU A 106 -0.04 24.06 -13.06
C LEU A 106 -0.29 25.56 -13.08
N ASP A 107 -0.12 26.19 -14.24
CA ASP A 107 -0.15 27.65 -14.43
C ASP A 107 -1.47 28.24 -13.85
N GLY A 108 -1.35 28.99 -12.74
CA GLY A 108 -2.48 29.64 -12.06
C GLY A 108 -3.01 28.92 -10.81
N ASP A 109 -2.40 27.81 -10.38
CA ASP A 109 -2.85 27.10 -9.18
C ASP A 109 -2.43 27.82 -7.87
N VAL A 110 -3.35 27.78 -6.91
CA VAL A 110 -3.15 28.33 -5.56
C VAL A 110 -2.38 27.28 -4.75
N THR A 111 -1.14 27.59 -4.40
CA THR A 111 -0.27 26.74 -3.59
C THR A 111 0.18 27.45 -2.32
N ILE A 112 0.66 26.68 -1.32
CA ILE A 112 1.22 27.25 -0.09
C ILE A 112 2.33 28.26 -0.41
N GLY A 113 3.22 27.97 -1.36
CA GLY A 113 4.31 28.88 -1.77
C GLY A 113 3.80 30.17 -2.40
N THR A 114 2.80 30.10 -3.29
CA THR A 114 2.20 31.30 -3.90
C THR A 114 1.48 32.17 -2.86
N GLU A 115 0.78 31.54 -1.90
CA GLU A 115 0.09 32.27 -0.85
C GLU A 115 1.06 32.84 0.21
N LEU A 116 2.16 32.13 0.54
CA LEU A 116 3.25 32.70 1.37
C LEU A 116 3.84 33.96 0.73
N THR A 117 4.19 33.86 -0.56
CA THR A 117 4.72 35.01 -1.31
C THR A 117 3.73 36.18 -1.33
N SER A 118 2.44 35.90 -1.59
CA SER A 118 1.37 36.91 -1.60
C SER A 118 1.18 37.55 -0.24
N PHE A 119 1.24 36.79 0.83
CA PHE A 119 1.13 37.28 2.21
C PHE A 119 2.29 38.21 2.56
N PHE A 120 3.54 37.79 2.36
CA PHE A 120 4.69 38.67 2.64
C PHE A 120 4.75 39.88 1.73
N THR A 121 4.33 39.78 0.46
CA THR A 121 4.21 40.93 -0.44
C THR A 121 3.16 41.92 0.07
N SER A 122 2.01 41.46 0.53
CA SER A 122 0.97 42.32 1.09
C SER A 122 1.41 43.03 2.37
N LEU A 123 2.21 42.38 3.22
CA LEU A 123 2.84 42.97 4.37
C LEU A 123 3.86 44.05 3.96
N HIS A 124 4.69 43.75 2.95
CA HIS A 124 5.65 44.73 2.41
C HIS A 124 4.95 46.00 1.88
N ASP A 125 3.86 45.82 1.11
CA ASP A 125 3.07 46.96 0.62
C ASP A 125 2.48 47.78 1.76
N LEU A 126 2.06 47.14 2.86
CA LEU A 126 1.56 47.80 4.06
C LEU A 126 2.64 48.65 4.74
N THR A 127 3.93 48.27 4.69
CA THR A 127 5.01 49.11 5.27
C THR A 127 5.11 50.47 4.63
N LEU A 128 4.71 50.62 3.35
CA LEU A 128 4.77 51.89 2.61
C LEU A 128 3.68 52.86 3.05
N ASN A 129 2.53 52.38 3.54
CA ASN A 129 1.44 53.17 4.08
C ASN A 129 0.68 52.41 5.19
N PRO A 130 1.23 52.34 6.41
CA PRO A 130 0.69 51.55 7.51
C PRO A 130 -0.71 51.99 7.98
N SER A 131 -1.13 53.22 7.67
CA SER A 131 -2.45 53.76 8.03
C SER A 131 -3.55 53.41 6.99
N SER A 132 -3.20 52.89 5.80
CA SER A 132 -4.20 52.54 4.77
C SER A 132 -5.02 51.33 5.17
N ILE A 133 -6.33 51.55 5.30
CA ILE A 133 -7.29 50.49 5.61
C ILE A 133 -7.44 49.51 4.42
N GLU A 134 -7.23 49.98 3.21
CA GLU A 134 -7.27 49.15 1.99
C GLU A 134 -6.14 48.15 1.98
N LEU A 135 -4.89 48.58 2.26
CA LEU A 135 -3.73 47.69 2.33
C LEU A 135 -3.86 46.68 3.50
N ARG A 136 -4.39 47.13 4.63
CA ARG A 136 -4.67 46.23 5.77
C ARG A 136 -5.70 45.13 5.42
N ASN A 137 -6.74 45.50 4.65
CA ASN A 137 -7.69 44.50 4.13
C ASN A 137 -7.02 43.49 3.18
N VAL A 138 -6.06 43.94 2.37
CA VAL A 138 -5.28 43.05 1.50
C VAL A 138 -4.46 42.04 2.33
N VAL A 139 -3.81 42.52 3.41
CA VAL A 139 -3.04 41.64 4.32
C VAL A 139 -3.95 40.60 4.98
N VAL A 140 -5.11 41.05 5.52
CA VAL A 140 -6.07 40.10 6.12
C VAL A 140 -6.49 39.07 5.10
N LYS A 141 -6.83 39.49 3.88
CA LYS A 141 -7.26 38.56 2.84
C LYS A 141 -6.16 37.59 2.40
N ALA A 142 -4.93 38.08 2.25
CA ALA A 142 -3.78 37.22 1.92
C ALA A 142 -3.48 36.21 3.05
N GLY A 143 -3.57 36.65 4.32
CA GLY A 143 -3.44 35.77 5.47
C GLY A 143 -4.54 34.71 5.55
N GLU A 144 -5.81 35.06 5.31
CA GLU A 144 -6.92 34.09 5.23
C GLU A 144 -6.70 33.06 4.11
N ASN A 145 -6.24 33.52 2.94
CA ASN A 145 -5.95 32.61 1.83
C ASN A 145 -4.82 31.63 2.19
N LEU A 146 -3.71 32.15 2.75
CA LEU A 146 -2.59 31.33 3.19
C LEU A 146 -3.03 30.24 4.19
N VAL A 147 -3.75 30.63 5.22
CA VAL A 147 -4.27 29.73 6.25
C VAL A 147 -5.16 28.66 5.63
N ASN A 148 -6.12 29.07 4.79
CA ASN A 148 -7.03 28.12 4.14
C ASN A 148 -6.28 27.15 3.22
N THR A 149 -5.27 27.61 2.49
CA THR A 149 -4.47 26.77 1.60
C THR A 149 -3.64 25.73 2.39
N ILE A 150 -2.99 26.17 3.49
CA ILE A 150 -2.26 25.25 4.38
C ILE A 150 -3.21 24.20 4.94
N SER A 151 -4.33 24.61 5.55
CA SER A 151 -5.30 23.69 6.16
C SER A 151 -5.88 22.71 5.13
N ASN A 152 -6.31 23.21 3.98
CA ASN A 152 -6.88 22.34 2.93
C ASN A 152 -5.86 21.31 2.39
N THR A 153 -4.60 21.73 2.20
CA THR A 153 -3.54 20.81 1.74
C THR A 153 -3.27 19.74 2.79
N TYR A 154 -3.10 20.14 4.05
CA TYR A 154 -2.90 19.21 5.15
C TYR A 154 -4.07 18.25 5.33
N ASP A 155 -5.31 18.76 5.35
CA ASP A 155 -6.52 17.94 5.50
C ASP A 155 -6.69 16.95 4.34
N THR A 156 -6.27 17.33 3.13
CA THR A 156 -6.29 16.41 1.98
C THR A 156 -5.32 15.26 2.20
N ILE A 157 -4.10 15.53 2.70
CA ILE A 157 -3.12 14.49 3.03
C ILE A 157 -3.63 13.59 4.17
N ALA A 158 -4.22 14.17 5.20
CA ALA A 158 -4.83 13.42 6.31
C ALA A 158 -5.98 12.52 5.82
N ASN A 159 -6.85 13.02 4.93
CA ASN A 159 -7.92 12.25 4.33
C ASN A 159 -7.40 11.10 3.44
N LEU A 160 -6.28 11.29 2.73
CA LEU A 160 -5.63 10.23 1.97
C LEU A 160 -5.13 9.12 2.92
N GLN A 161 -4.54 9.49 4.06
CA GLN A 161 -4.10 8.52 5.07
C GLN A 161 -5.27 7.69 5.62
N ASP A 162 -6.39 8.34 5.94
CA ASP A 162 -7.61 7.67 6.42
C ASP A 162 -8.26 6.80 5.31
N GLU A 163 -8.15 7.19 4.05
CA GLU A 163 -8.61 6.39 2.92
C GLU A 163 -7.78 5.12 2.78
N ILE A 164 -6.45 5.23 2.88
CA ILE A 164 -5.56 4.07 2.82
C ILE A 164 -5.84 3.13 4.00
N ASP A 165 -6.05 3.66 5.20
CA ASP A 165 -6.36 2.84 6.37
C ASP A 165 -7.66 2.02 6.18
N ARG A 166 -8.68 2.60 5.54
CA ARG A 166 -9.88 1.85 5.12
C ARG A 166 -9.60 0.84 3.99
N ARG A 167 -8.72 1.19 3.05
CA ARG A 167 -8.30 0.29 1.97
C ARG A 167 -7.61 -0.95 2.52
N LEU A 168 -6.77 -0.81 3.54
CA LEU A 168 -6.12 -1.93 4.23
C LEU A 168 -7.14 -2.93 4.78
N GLU A 169 -8.27 -2.49 5.35
CA GLU A 169 -9.33 -3.39 5.81
C GLU A 169 -9.92 -4.24 4.67
N ILE A 170 -10.13 -3.63 3.51
CA ILE A 170 -10.64 -4.33 2.32
C ILE A 170 -9.65 -5.37 1.81
N GLU A 171 -8.37 -4.99 1.71
CA GLU A 171 -7.31 -5.88 1.24
C GLU A 171 -7.11 -7.06 2.21
N VAL A 172 -7.13 -6.82 3.51
CA VAL A 172 -7.07 -7.86 4.56
C VAL A 172 -8.27 -8.81 4.44
N GLY A 173 -9.48 -8.29 4.22
CA GLY A 173 -10.66 -9.13 3.96
C GLY A 173 -10.50 -10.01 2.72
N THR A 174 -9.89 -9.49 1.66
CA THR A 174 -9.59 -10.22 0.43
C THR A 174 -8.55 -11.31 0.67
N ILE A 175 -7.47 -11.02 1.41
CA ILE A 175 -6.44 -11.99 1.83
C ILE A 175 -7.09 -13.14 2.60
N ASN A 176 -7.93 -12.85 3.59
CA ASN A 176 -8.63 -13.88 4.37
C ASN A 176 -9.53 -14.77 3.50
N THR A 177 -10.15 -14.19 2.49
CA THR A 177 -10.95 -14.95 1.52
C THR A 177 -10.08 -15.91 0.72
N PHE A 178 -8.95 -15.45 0.19
CA PHE A 178 -8.03 -16.28 -0.59
C PHE A 178 -7.41 -17.38 0.27
N THR A 179 -6.93 -17.07 1.47
CA THR A 179 -6.32 -18.07 2.38
C THR A 179 -7.31 -19.15 2.79
N THR A 180 -8.58 -18.81 3.02
CA THR A 180 -9.64 -19.77 3.33
C THR A 180 -9.95 -20.69 2.13
N GLN A 181 -10.01 -20.14 0.92
CA GLN A 181 -10.21 -20.93 -0.30
C GLN A 181 -9.01 -21.85 -0.57
N ILE A 182 -7.78 -21.37 -0.38
CA ILE A 182 -6.56 -22.18 -0.51
C ILE A 182 -6.56 -23.35 0.49
N ALA A 183 -6.92 -23.10 1.76
CA ALA A 183 -7.04 -24.13 2.77
C ALA A 183 -8.09 -25.20 2.38
N THR A 184 -9.23 -24.77 1.84
CA THR A 184 -10.27 -25.67 1.33
C THR A 184 -9.79 -26.51 0.14
N LEU A 185 -9.00 -25.92 -0.77
CA LEU A 185 -8.41 -26.64 -1.90
C LEU A 185 -7.32 -27.60 -1.45
N ASN A 186 -6.53 -27.27 -0.43
CA ASN A 186 -5.58 -28.20 0.18
C ASN A 186 -6.27 -29.48 0.68
N ASP A 187 -7.40 -29.35 1.38
CA ASP A 187 -8.19 -30.50 1.85
C ASP A 187 -8.65 -31.38 0.68
N LYS A 188 -9.18 -30.78 -0.39
CA LYS A 188 -9.62 -31.51 -1.60
C LYS A 188 -8.46 -32.20 -2.31
N ILE A 189 -7.31 -31.53 -2.44
CA ILE A 189 -6.11 -32.08 -3.07
C ILE A 189 -5.61 -33.26 -2.25
N SER A 190 -5.47 -33.12 -0.95
CA SER A 190 -5.05 -34.19 -0.03
C SER A 190 -5.98 -35.38 -0.10
N ALA A 191 -7.30 -35.17 -0.12
CA ALA A 191 -8.29 -36.26 -0.24
C ALA A 191 -8.18 -37.04 -1.57
N VAL A 192 -7.88 -36.37 -2.69
CA VAL A 192 -7.72 -37.02 -4.00
C VAL A 192 -6.37 -37.73 -4.12
N GLU A 193 -5.30 -37.14 -3.60
CA GLU A 193 -3.91 -37.59 -3.80
C GLU A 193 -3.42 -38.56 -2.71
N SER A 194 -4.14 -38.71 -1.59
CA SER A 194 -3.79 -39.62 -0.50
C SER A 194 -3.60 -41.10 -0.94
N GLY A 195 -4.19 -41.49 -2.06
CA GLY A 195 -4.02 -42.82 -2.64
C GLY A 195 -2.79 -43.00 -3.55
N GLY A 196 -2.01 -41.93 -3.83
CA GLY A 196 -0.76 -41.97 -4.60
C GLY A 196 -0.89 -42.20 -6.11
N THR A 197 -2.11 -42.38 -6.64
CA THR A 197 -2.35 -42.73 -8.05
C THR A 197 -3.09 -41.66 -8.85
N ARG A 198 -3.59 -40.62 -8.20
CA ARG A 198 -4.38 -39.55 -8.82
C ARG A 198 -3.76 -38.21 -8.53
N VAL A 199 -3.82 -37.31 -9.50
CA VAL A 199 -3.43 -35.89 -9.35
C VAL A 199 -4.70 -35.06 -9.41
N ALA A 200 -4.91 -34.20 -8.42
CA ALA A 200 -6.02 -33.23 -8.32
C ALA A 200 -5.75 -32.03 -9.23
N ALA A 201 -5.64 -32.23 -10.54
CA ALA A 201 -5.13 -31.25 -11.48
C ALA A 201 -5.98 -29.96 -11.51
N THR A 202 -7.30 -30.08 -11.44
CA THR A 202 -8.22 -28.93 -11.46
C THR A 202 -8.13 -28.10 -10.16
N GLU A 203 -8.08 -28.77 -9.02
CA GLU A 203 -7.97 -28.16 -7.72
C GLU A 203 -6.60 -27.47 -7.56
N ARG A 204 -5.55 -28.05 -8.11
CA ARG A 204 -4.20 -27.45 -8.15
C ARG A 204 -4.16 -26.22 -9.06
N ASP A 205 -4.81 -26.25 -10.25
CA ASP A 205 -4.92 -25.09 -11.13
C ASP A 205 -5.63 -23.92 -10.42
N GLN A 206 -6.75 -24.20 -9.74
CA GLN A 206 -7.50 -23.21 -8.97
C GLN A 206 -6.68 -22.65 -7.80
N ARG A 207 -5.92 -23.52 -7.11
CA ARG A 207 -5.05 -23.10 -6.01
C ARG A 207 -3.91 -22.21 -6.50
N ASP A 208 -3.25 -22.56 -7.59
CA ASP A 208 -2.16 -21.77 -8.15
C ASP A 208 -2.64 -20.40 -8.60
N LEU A 209 -3.85 -20.30 -9.17
CA LEU A 209 -4.48 -19.01 -9.48
C LEU A 209 -4.73 -18.18 -8.23
N LEU A 210 -5.23 -18.77 -7.14
CA LEU A 210 -5.44 -18.06 -5.87
C LEU A 210 -4.12 -17.68 -5.21
N LEU A 211 -3.08 -18.48 -5.33
CA LEU A 211 -1.73 -18.16 -4.86
C LEU A 211 -1.18 -16.94 -5.58
N ASN A 212 -1.34 -16.84 -6.90
CA ASN A 212 -0.93 -15.67 -7.65
C ASN A 212 -1.73 -14.41 -7.25
N LYS A 213 -3.05 -14.53 -7.07
CA LYS A 213 -3.90 -13.42 -6.58
C LYS A 213 -3.57 -13.01 -5.14
N LEU A 214 -3.16 -13.94 -4.30
CA LEU A 214 -2.69 -13.66 -2.95
C LEU A 214 -1.34 -12.95 -2.97
N ALA A 215 -0.43 -13.35 -3.87
CA ALA A 215 0.88 -12.71 -4.03
C ALA A 215 0.77 -11.23 -4.40
N ASP A 216 -0.22 -10.84 -5.21
CA ASP A 216 -0.53 -9.44 -5.51
C ASP A 216 -0.85 -8.61 -4.24
N LYS A 217 -1.43 -9.25 -3.22
CA LYS A 217 -1.88 -8.58 -1.99
C LYS A 217 -0.84 -8.58 -0.87
N ILE A 218 -0.14 -9.69 -0.70
CA ILE A 218 0.83 -9.90 0.40
C ILE A 218 1.88 -10.91 0.00
N SER A 219 3.14 -10.66 0.33
CA SER A 219 4.22 -11.62 0.14
C SER A 219 4.15 -12.76 1.16
N TYR A 220 4.50 -13.95 0.72
CA TYR A 220 4.54 -15.15 1.56
C TYR A 220 5.56 -16.16 1.06
N ASP A 221 6.05 -16.97 1.97
CA ASP A 221 6.80 -18.19 1.68
C ASP A 221 5.86 -19.36 1.58
N MET A 222 6.11 -20.24 0.61
CA MET A 222 5.30 -21.44 0.36
C MET A 222 6.14 -22.71 0.46
N VAL A 223 5.63 -23.66 1.21
CA VAL A 223 6.16 -25.03 1.29
C VAL A 223 5.05 -26.02 0.98
N GLU A 224 5.27 -26.90 0.00
CA GLU A 224 4.37 -28.00 -0.34
C GLU A 224 4.79 -29.28 0.35
N THR A 225 3.85 -29.97 0.98
CA THR A 225 4.05 -31.27 1.63
C THR A 225 3.96 -32.41 0.62
N SER A 226 4.44 -33.60 1.00
CA SER A 226 4.30 -34.80 0.17
C SER A 226 2.84 -35.23 -0.08
N GLY A 227 1.89 -34.72 0.72
CA GLY A 227 0.45 -34.95 0.53
C GLY A 227 -0.21 -33.95 -0.44
N GLY A 228 0.57 -33.06 -1.05
CA GLY A 228 0.08 -32.05 -1.99
C GLY A 228 -0.51 -30.79 -1.34
N GLU A 229 -0.55 -30.72 -0.01
CA GLU A 229 -0.97 -29.53 0.73
C GLU A 229 0.12 -28.47 0.75
N VAL A 230 -0.25 -27.18 0.68
CA VAL A 230 0.68 -26.08 0.84
C VAL A 230 0.52 -25.41 2.20
N THR A 231 1.65 -25.02 2.78
CA THR A 231 1.71 -24.12 3.94
C THR A 231 2.22 -22.77 3.44
N LEU A 232 1.52 -21.71 3.81
CA LEU A 232 1.87 -20.33 3.48
C LEU A 232 2.25 -19.61 4.77
N SER A 233 3.42 -18.98 4.80
CA SER A 233 3.90 -18.24 5.96
C SER A 233 4.46 -16.88 5.58
N LEU A 234 4.33 -15.90 6.49
CA LEU A 234 5.03 -14.63 6.42
C LEU A 234 6.52 -14.82 6.73
N SER A 235 7.34 -13.82 6.43
CA SER A 235 8.80 -13.86 6.60
C SER A 235 9.27 -14.18 8.05
N ASN A 236 8.43 -13.92 9.05
CA ASN A 236 8.69 -14.27 10.46
C ASN A 236 8.28 -15.71 10.82
N GLY A 237 7.77 -16.50 9.87
CA GLY A 237 7.26 -17.85 10.10
C GLY A 237 5.81 -17.93 10.58
N PHE A 238 5.09 -16.79 10.69
CA PHE A 238 3.66 -16.83 10.99
C PHE A 238 2.90 -17.47 9.82
N ALA A 239 2.24 -18.58 10.07
CA ALA A 239 1.52 -19.32 9.03
C ALA A 239 0.13 -18.69 8.80
N LEU A 240 -0.11 -18.20 7.57
CA LEU A 240 -1.43 -17.77 7.09
C LEU A 240 -2.31 -18.98 6.76
N VAL A 241 -1.71 -20.01 6.16
CA VAL A 241 -2.37 -21.29 5.84
C VAL A 241 -1.46 -22.42 6.29
N SER A 242 -2.02 -23.42 6.97
CA SER A 242 -1.33 -24.64 7.36
C SER A 242 -2.23 -25.84 7.09
N GLY A 243 -1.92 -26.60 6.03
CA GLY A 243 -2.78 -27.66 5.55
C GLY A 243 -4.20 -27.14 5.22
N SER A 244 -5.22 -27.71 5.83
CA SER A 244 -6.64 -27.31 5.67
C SER A 244 -7.09 -26.16 6.58
N THR A 245 -6.17 -25.54 7.33
CA THR A 245 -6.51 -24.46 8.27
C THR A 245 -5.96 -23.13 7.79
N ALA A 246 -6.84 -22.13 7.65
CA ALA A 246 -6.46 -20.73 7.44
C ALA A 246 -6.56 -19.95 8.76
N ARG A 247 -5.65 -18.99 8.95
CA ARG A 247 -5.71 -18.02 10.03
C ARG A 247 -6.12 -16.68 9.46
N SER A 248 -7.16 -16.07 10.03
CA SER A 248 -7.62 -14.75 9.61
C SER A 248 -6.77 -13.68 10.29
N ILE A 249 -6.32 -12.71 9.51
CA ILE A 249 -5.72 -11.48 10.00
C ILE A 249 -6.76 -10.37 9.96
N GLU A 250 -6.61 -9.33 10.78
CA GLU A 250 -7.54 -8.21 10.81
C GLU A 250 -6.83 -6.87 11.03
N ILE A 251 -7.53 -5.78 10.80
CA ILE A 251 -7.08 -4.43 11.17
C ILE A 251 -7.69 -4.07 12.52
N SER A 252 -6.84 -3.95 13.53
CA SER A 252 -7.26 -3.61 14.89
C SER A 252 -6.84 -2.20 15.27
N ARG A 253 -7.80 -1.43 15.82
CA ARG A 253 -7.58 -0.10 16.41
C ARG A 253 -7.70 -0.13 17.94
N THR A 254 -7.69 -1.29 18.54
CA THR A 254 -7.73 -1.43 20.01
C THR A 254 -6.33 -1.62 20.59
N PRO A 255 -5.91 -0.80 21.58
CA PRO A 255 -4.58 -0.88 22.15
C PRO A 255 -4.49 -2.01 23.19
N SER A 256 -4.24 -3.23 22.80
CA SER A 256 -3.91 -4.29 23.75
C SER A 256 -2.49 -4.84 23.58
N PHE A 257 -1.66 -4.15 22.78
CA PHE A 257 -0.22 -4.40 22.80
C PHE A 257 0.35 -3.82 24.10
N ALA A 258 1.05 -4.64 24.87
CA ALA A 258 1.67 -4.21 26.14
C ALA A 258 2.42 -2.88 25.92
N ALA A 259 1.96 -1.82 26.59
CA ALA A 259 2.58 -0.49 26.70
C ALA A 259 2.73 0.35 25.42
N GLY A 260 1.95 0.13 24.35
CA GLY A 260 1.96 0.98 23.16
C GLY A 260 0.69 1.81 23.03
N THR A 261 0.82 3.11 22.85
CA THR A 261 -0.26 3.96 22.33
C THR A 261 -0.49 3.60 20.87
N LEU A 262 -1.76 3.65 20.41
CA LEU A 262 -2.07 3.49 18.98
C LEU A 262 -1.34 4.56 18.15
N PRO A 263 -0.93 4.22 16.91
CA PRO A 263 -0.42 5.23 16.00
C PRO A 263 -1.49 6.29 15.80
N ALA A 264 -1.13 7.55 16.07
CA ALA A 264 -2.02 8.66 15.80
C ALA A 264 -2.14 8.88 14.29
N SER A 265 -3.36 9.09 13.81
CA SER A 265 -3.63 9.55 12.46
C SER A 265 -3.35 11.05 12.35
N LEU A 266 -3.00 11.51 11.14
CA LEU A 266 -2.89 12.95 10.82
C LEU A 266 -4.21 13.69 11.03
N SER A 267 -5.35 13.02 10.94
CA SER A 267 -6.68 13.56 11.25
C SER A 267 -7.00 13.63 12.75
N GLY A 268 -6.11 13.14 13.61
CA GLY A 268 -6.29 13.09 15.07
C GLY A 268 -6.99 11.82 15.57
N GLY A 269 -7.26 10.85 14.70
CA GLY A 269 -7.76 9.52 15.05
C GLY A 269 -6.63 8.54 15.37
N SER A 270 -6.93 7.24 15.23
CA SER A 270 -5.97 6.14 15.40
C SER A 270 -5.90 5.29 14.14
N LEU A 271 -4.69 4.96 13.71
CA LEU A 271 -4.45 4.05 12.60
C LEU A 271 -4.56 2.59 13.04
N GLY A 272 -4.97 1.71 12.12
CA GLY A 272 -5.07 0.28 12.40
C GLY A 272 -3.74 -0.45 12.28
N TYR A 273 -3.55 -1.46 13.12
CA TYR A 273 -2.48 -2.46 12.99
C TYR A 273 -2.99 -3.70 12.27
N VAL A 274 -2.15 -4.30 11.43
CA VAL A 274 -2.38 -5.67 10.93
C VAL A 274 -2.09 -6.65 12.06
N VAL A 275 -3.09 -7.38 12.51
CA VAL A 275 -2.97 -8.28 13.66
C VAL A 275 -3.55 -9.66 13.37
N TYR A 276 -3.10 -10.64 14.15
CA TYR A 276 -3.77 -11.92 14.32
C TYR A 276 -4.27 -12.04 15.74
N ASP A 277 -5.57 -12.25 15.88
CA ASP A 277 -6.22 -12.42 17.16
C ASP A 277 -6.49 -13.90 17.46
N PHE A 278 -6.17 -14.32 18.67
CA PHE A 278 -6.47 -15.68 19.13
C PHE A 278 -6.88 -15.68 20.59
N ASP A 279 -7.76 -16.62 20.93
CA ASP A 279 -8.16 -16.83 22.34
C ASP A 279 -7.13 -17.74 23.04
N SER A 280 -6.48 -17.19 24.06
CA SER A 280 -5.50 -17.92 24.88
C SER A 280 -6.13 -18.62 26.10
N GLY A 281 -7.48 -18.54 26.25
CA GLY A 281 -8.18 -18.98 27.46
C GLY A 281 -8.07 -18.00 28.64
N ALA A 282 -7.19 -17.01 28.53
CA ALA A 282 -7.08 -15.87 29.46
C ALA A 282 -7.62 -14.56 28.85
N GLY A 283 -8.21 -14.65 27.66
CA GLY A 283 -8.72 -13.56 26.84
C GLY A 283 -8.04 -13.50 25.46
N THR A 284 -8.55 -12.61 24.62
CA THR A 284 -8.02 -12.38 23.27
C THR A 284 -6.60 -11.85 23.36
N GLN A 285 -5.68 -12.50 22.66
CA GLN A 285 -4.29 -12.09 22.50
C GLN A 285 -4.10 -11.62 21.04
N HIS A 286 -3.33 -10.57 20.86
CA HIS A 286 -3.04 -9.97 19.56
C HIS A 286 -1.56 -10.18 19.20
N VAL A 287 -1.30 -10.63 17.99
CA VAL A 287 0.05 -10.67 17.39
C VAL A 287 0.13 -9.56 16.37
N ASN A 288 0.99 -8.57 16.59
CA ASN A 288 1.23 -7.49 15.63
C ASN A 288 2.05 -8.03 14.44
N LEU A 289 1.51 -7.89 13.25
CA LEU A 289 2.14 -8.30 11.99
C LEU A 289 2.48 -7.11 11.09
N THR A 290 2.18 -5.87 11.52
CA THR A 290 2.28 -4.66 10.70
C THR A 290 3.69 -4.47 10.12
N ASP A 291 4.72 -4.50 10.97
CA ASP A 291 6.11 -4.29 10.53
C ASP A 291 6.58 -5.39 9.57
N ILE A 292 6.08 -6.61 9.77
CA ILE A 292 6.44 -7.76 8.92
C ILE A 292 5.81 -7.63 7.54
N VAL A 293 4.56 -7.18 7.50
CA VAL A 293 3.84 -6.93 6.24
C VAL A 293 4.43 -5.73 5.52
N ALA A 294 4.71 -4.64 6.23
CA ALA A 294 5.29 -3.42 5.67
C ALA A 294 6.71 -3.63 5.10
N ASN A 295 7.50 -4.53 5.68
CA ASN A 295 8.83 -4.90 5.16
C ASN A 295 8.77 -6.04 4.12
N GLY A 296 7.58 -6.49 3.77
CA GLY A 296 7.36 -7.47 2.70
C GLY A 296 7.16 -6.79 1.35
N THR A 297 6.43 -7.45 0.46
CA THR A 297 5.95 -6.93 -0.82
C THR A 297 4.45 -7.20 -0.99
N GLY A 298 3.84 -6.66 -2.03
CA GLY A 298 2.40 -6.76 -2.29
C GLY A 298 1.66 -5.45 -1.97
N ALA A 299 0.44 -5.34 -2.45
CA ALA A 299 -0.35 -4.12 -2.30
C ALA A 299 -0.47 -3.64 -0.84
N LEU A 300 -0.50 -4.58 0.12
CA LEU A 300 -0.59 -4.24 1.53
C LEU A 300 0.68 -3.53 2.05
N ALA A 301 1.86 -3.95 1.56
CA ALA A 301 3.15 -3.31 1.90
C ALA A 301 3.23 -1.89 1.33
N GLY A 302 2.93 -1.70 0.03
CA GLY A 302 2.92 -0.38 -0.59
C GLY A 302 1.93 0.58 0.08
N LEU A 303 0.72 0.10 0.43
CA LEU A 303 -0.24 0.91 1.17
C LEU A 303 0.28 1.32 2.56
N LEU A 304 0.98 0.42 3.27
CA LEU A 304 1.57 0.72 4.58
C LEU A 304 2.74 1.70 4.47
N ASP A 305 3.55 1.63 3.40
CA ASP A 305 4.65 2.57 3.17
C ASP A 305 4.13 3.99 2.91
N ILE A 306 3.10 4.13 2.09
CA ILE A 306 2.46 5.44 1.84
C ILE A 306 1.77 5.97 3.09
N ARG A 307 0.94 5.15 3.76
CA ARG A 307 0.17 5.55 4.96
C ARG A 307 1.08 5.93 6.13
N GLY A 308 2.18 5.25 6.23
CA GLY A 308 3.11 5.29 7.35
C GLY A 308 2.84 4.22 8.41
N VAL A 309 3.94 3.74 8.96
CA VAL A 309 3.99 2.78 10.07
C VAL A 309 4.63 3.46 11.26
N GLN A 310 3.97 3.41 12.42
CA GLN A 310 4.52 4.00 13.63
C GLN A 310 5.39 2.99 14.37
N GLN A 311 6.59 3.41 14.71
CA GLN A 311 7.43 2.64 15.62
C GLN A 311 6.84 2.65 17.03
N THR A 312 6.91 1.53 17.72
CA THR A 312 6.26 1.25 19.03
C THR A 312 6.59 2.22 20.17
N THR A 313 7.52 3.16 19.99
CA THR A 313 7.99 4.10 21.01
C THR A 313 7.46 5.53 20.85
N HIS A 314 6.74 5.84 19.78
CA HIS A 314 6.36 7.21 19.42
C HIS A 314 4.84 7.38 19.39
N THR A 315 4.35 8.52 19.88
CA THR A 315 2.93 8.85 19.99
C THR A 315 2.47 9.92 19.00
N SER A 316 3.41 10.67 18.42
CA SER A 316 3.12 11.73 17.44
C SER A 316 2.94 11.16 16.02
N PRO A 317 1.92 11.58 15.25
CA PRO A 317 1.75 11.17 13.86
C PRO A 317 2.93 11.56 12.97
N PHE A 318 3.65 12.62 13.32
CA PHE A 318 4.82 13.12 12.58
C PHE A 318 6.12 12.32 12.84
N GLN A 319 6.07 11.30 13.69
CA GLN A 319 7.16 10.37 13.94
C GLN A 319 6.93 9.01 13.28
N ALA A 320 5.83 8.83 12.56
CA ALA A 320 5.61 7.66 11.72
C ALA A 320 6.58 7.68 10.53
N VAL A 321 7.02 6.50 10.12
CA VAL A 321 7.86 6.32 8.92
C VAL A 321 6.92 6.02 7.75
N GLY A 322 6.95 6.84 6.72
CA GLY A 322 6.12 6.70 5.53
C GLY A 322 5.90 8.03 4.82
N VAL A 323 5.42 7.97 3.59
CA VAL A 323 5.38 9.13 2.70
C VAL A 323 4.44 10.24 3.20
N LEU A 324 3.19 9.90 3.56
CA LEU A 324 2.21 10.91 4.00
C LEU A 324 2.60 11.59 5.32
N PRO A 325 3.05 10.86 6.37
CA PRO A 325 3.54 11.49 7.59
C PRO A 325 4.76 12.40 7.38
N GLU A 326 5.67 12.05 6.48
CA GLU A 326 6.84 12.86 6.16
C GLU A 326 6.41 14.20 5.53
N ILE A 327 5.59 14.16 4.48
CA ILE A 327 5.06 15.36 3.80
C ILE A 327 4.23 16.23 4.78
N ALA A 328 3.38 15.62 5.58
CA ALA A 328 2.59 16.32 6.58
C ALA A 328 3.47 17.01 7.63
N SER A 329 4.60 16.39 8.03
CA SER A 329 5.53 16.98 8.98
C SER A 329 6.28 18.20 8.41
N GLU A 330 6.54 18.22 7.11
CA GLU A 330 7.12 19.38 6.42
C GLU A 330 6.15 20.57 6.42
N ILE A 331 4.85 20.36 6.10
CA ILE A 331 3.82 21.40 6.16
C ILE A 331 3.61 21.88 7.61
N GLU A 332 3.56 20.94 8.54
CA GLU A 332 3.40 21.27 9.96
C GLU A 332 4.58 22.09 10.49
N ALA A 333 5.81 21.85 10.02
CA ALA A 333 6.97 22.63 10.39
C ALA A 333 6.87 24.10 9.92
N ILE A 334 6.35 24.33 8.71
CA ILE A 334 6.04 25.68 8.21
C ILE A 334 4.99 26.36 9.12
N THR A 335 3.92 25.63 9.44
CA THR A 335 2.84 26.14 10.31
C THR A 335 3.34 26.51 11.69
N ARG A 336 4.19 25.66 12.28
CA ARG A 336 4.81 25.92 13.60
C ARG A 336 5.68 27.17 13.58
N ASP A 337 6.41 27.40 12.52
CA ASP A 337 7.24 28.58 12.38
C ASP A 337 6.39 29.84 12.20
N LEU A 338 5.25 29.79 11.50
CA LEU A 338 4.26 30.87 11.44
C LEU A 338 3.69 31.18 12.84
N LEU A 339 3.31 30.15 13.60
CA LEU A 339 2.75 30.30 14.95
C LEU A 339 3.77 30.81 15.98
N THR A 340 5.03 30.41 15.87
CA THR A 340 6.08 30.82 16.81
C THR A 340 6.76 32.10 16.39
N ARG A 341 7.56 32.05 15.34
CA ARG A 341 8.47 33.14 14.95
C ARG A 341 7.72 34.37 14.47
N VAL A 342 6.68 34.17 13.63
CA VAL A 342 5.90 35.31 13.14
C VAL A 342 5.13 35.94 14.29
N ASN A 343 4.48 35.16 15.15
CA ASN A 343 3.74 35.70 16.29
C ASN A 343 4.67 36.38 17.30
N THR A 344 5.81 35.79 17.66
CA THR A 344 6.78 36.38 18.57
C THR A 344 7.28 37.72 18.01
N THR A 345 7.59 37.78 16.70
CA THR A 345 8.01 39.05 16.06
C THR A 345 6.88 40.06 16.03
N TYR A 346 5.64 39.63 15.77
CA TYR A 346 4.44 40.48 15.72
C TYR A 346 4.12 41.10 17.09
N LEU A 347 4.23 40.33 18.17
CA LEU A 347 4.01 40.82 19.54
C LEU A 347 5.14 41.77 19.99
N GLY A 348 6.34 41.60 19.46
CA GLY A 348 7.54 42.33 19.85
C GLY A 348 8.16 41.80 21.16
N PRO A 349 9.25 42.43 21.64
CA PRO A 349 9.88 42.02 22.89
C PRO A 349 8.94 42.28 24.08
N ASP A 350 8.98 41.37 25.05
CA ASP A 350 8.27 41.53 26.32
C ASP A 350 8.96 42.59 27.17
N GLU A 351 8.29 43.73 27.40
CA GLU A 351 8.82 44.83 28.20
C GLU A 351 8.66 44.60 29.71
N ASP A 352 7.86 43.62 30.12
CA ASP A 352 7.52 43.31 31.50
C ASP A 352 8.00 41.91 31.93
N ALA A 353 9.23 41.52 31.56
CA ALA A 353 9.84 40.26 31.88
C ALA A 353 9.73 39.93 33.39
N GLY A 354 8.72 39.14 33.77
CA GLY A 354 8.47 38.75 35.16
C GLY A 354 7.05 38.94 35.67
N THR A 355 6.16 39.53 34.87
CA THR A 355 4.72 39.56 35.15
C THR A 355 3.98 38.51 34.31
N PRO A 356 2.86 37.92 34.82
CA PRO A 356 2.11 36.91 34.08
C PRO A 356 1.43 37.41 32.80
N ASN A 357 1.47 38.69 32.50
CA ASN A 357 0.80 39.30 31.34
C ASN A 357 1.84 39.98 30.45
N HIS A 358 2.05 39.43 29.25
CA HIS A 358 2.87 40.04 28.23
C HIS A 358 2.26 41.36 27.77
N GLN A 359 2.99 42.49 27.92
CA GLN A 359 2.64 43.74 27.25
C GLN A 359 3.31 43.75 25.88
N ALA A 360 2.50 43.56 24.81
CA ALA A 360 3.00 43.62 23.46
C ALA A 360 3.58 45.04 23.21
N SER A 361 4.82 45.12 22.74
CA SER A 361 5.48 46.37 22.34
C SER A 361 5.05 46.81 20.94
N SER A 362 3.97 46.26 20.39
CA SER A 362 3.38 46.63 19.10
C SER A 362 1.93 47.08 19.25
N ALA A 363 1.48 47.96 18.37
CA ALA A 363 0.14 48.54 18.46
C ALA A 363 -0.62 48.54 17.13
N ASP A 364 -1.93 48.41 17.25
CA ASP A 364 -2.90 48.50 16.16
C ASP A 364 -3.14 49.94 15.69
N LEU A 365 -4.01 50.15 14.70
CA LEU A 365 -4.34 51.47 14.15
C LEU A 365 -4.99 52.40 15.17
N ASN A 366 -5.60 51.87 16.21
CA ASN A 366 -6.28 52.65 17.28
C ASN A 366 -5.35 52.95 18.47
N GLY A 367 -4.09 52.51 18.39
CA GLY A 367 -3.12 52.64 19.48
C GLY A 367 -3.32 51.65 20.60
N ALA A 368 -4.11 50.60 20.38
CA ALA A 368 -4.24 49.48 21.30
C ALA A 368 -3.08 48.50 21.09
N ALA A 369 -2.56 47.94 22.18
CA ALA A 369 -1.56 46.86 22.09
C ALA A 369 -2.05 45.71 21.20
N ALA A 370 -1.13 45.07 20.50
CA ALA A 370 -1.44 43.91 19.68
C ALA A 370 -2.26 42.89 20.47
N ALA A 371 -3.19 42.22 19.79
CA ALA A 371 -3.95 41.16 20.44
C ALA A 371 -3.00 40.10 21.01
N VAL A 372 -3.26 39.66 22.21
CA VAL A 372 -2.45 38.71 22.98
C VAL A 372 -2.17 37.40 22.18
N TYR A 373 -2.96 37.14 21.15
CA TYR A 373 -2.88 35.90 20.34
C TYR A 373 -1.99 36.01 19.08
N GLY A 374 -1.25 37.09 18.90
CA GLY A 374 -0.42 37.25 17.71
C GLY A 374 -1.20 37.50 16.42
N LEU A 375 -0.59 37.19 15.27
CA LEU A 375 -1.19 37.32 13.94
C LEU A 375 -1.92 36.04 13.53
N PHE A 376 -1.33 34.87 13.86
CA PHE A 376 -1.90 33.56 13.65
C PHE A 376 -2.33 32.92 14.96
N SER A 377 -3.37 32.10 14.91
CA SER A 377 -3.88 31.33 16.05
C SER A 377 -4.31 29.93 15.62
N VAL A 378 -4.63 29.09 16.61
CA VAL A 378 -5.11 27.72 16.39
C VAL A 378 -6.56 27.64 16.84
N ASN A 379 -7.43 27.09 15.98
CA ASN A 379 -8.83 26.85 16.33
C ASN A 379 -8.92 25.71 17.34
N THR A 380 -9.06 26.05 18.62
CA THR A 380 -9.21 25.10 19.70
C THR A 380 -10.43 25.47 20.55
N THR A 381 -11.04 24.46 21.20
CA THR A 381 -12.08 24.69 22.22
C THR A 381 -11.48 25.09 23.57
N THR A 382 -10.16 24.99 23.70
CA THR A 382 -9.38 25.39 24.87
C THR A 382 -8.84 26.80 24.63
N THR A 383 -8.85 27.64 25.61
CA THR A 383 -8.15 28.95 25.56
C THR A 383 -6.68 28.68 25.25
N LEU A 384 -6.11 29.45 24.31
CA LEU A 384 -4.69 29.35 23.91
C LEU A 384 -3.70 29.62 25.07
N ASP A 385 -4.20 30.02 26.21
CA ASP A 385 -3.49 30.29 27.45
C ASP A 385 -3.82 29.13 28.43
N VAL A 386 -3.16 27.98 28.26
CA VAL A 386 -3.38 26.77 29.08
C VAL A 386 -2.72 26.93 30.45
N ASP A 387 -1.61 27.65 30.55
CA ASP A 387 -0.90 27.88 31.81
C ASP A 387 -1.38 29.13 32.59
N GLY A 388 -2.30 29.91 32.01
CA GLY A 388 -2.94 31.05 32.67
C GLY A 388 -2.03 32.27 32.84
N ASN A 389 -0.95 32.37 32.03
CA ASN A 389 0.01 33.47 32.10
C ASN A 389 -0.38 34.69 31.25
N GLY A 390 -1.51 34.60 30.54
CA GLY A 390 -2.04 35.67 29.68
C GLY A 390 -1.39 35.73 28.29
N LEU A 391 -0.48 34.82 27.97
CA LEU A 391 0.17 34.69 26.68
C LEU A 391 -0.44 33.52 25.88
N PRO A 392 -0.35 33.54 24.55
CA PRO A 392 -0.55 32.33 23.78
C PRO A 392 0.49 31.30 24.23
N ASP A 393 0.02 30.13 24.67
CA ASP A 393 0.91 29.04 25.00
C ASP A 393 1.86 28.75 23.83
N ASP A 394 3.09 28.49 24.17
CA ASP A 394 4.02 27.95 23.19
C ASP A 394 3.49 26.63 22.63
N ILE A 395 3.96 26.24 21.47
CA ILE A 395 3.56 24.99 20.81
C ILE A 395 3.77 23.80 21.75
N ALA A 396 4.81 23.81 22.60
CA ALA A 396 5.09 22.76 23.55
C ALA A 396 4.01 22.64 24.62
N ALA A 397 3.45 23.75 25.12
CA ALA A 397 2.34 23.75 26.06
C ALA A 397 1.04 23.24 25.41
N LEU A 398 0.76 23.63 24.16
CA LEU A 398 -0.38 23.13 23.39
C LEU A 398 -0.27 21.62 23.13
N GLU A 399 0.92 21.11 22.81
CA GLU A 399 1.19 19.67 22.66
C GLU A 399 1.00 18.90 23.98
N LEU A 400 1.47 19.48 25.08
CA LEU A 400 1.28 18.90 26.41
C LEU A 400 -0.20 18.83 26.81
N ALA A 401 -1.02 19.78 26.32
CA ALA A 401 -2.47 19.78 26.44
C ALA A 401 -3.17 18.83 25.47
N GLY A 402 -2.43 18.06 24.66
CA GLY A 402 -2.96 17.11 23.67
C GLY A 402 -3.42 17.77 22.37
N ILE A 403 -3.05 19.01 22.11
CA ILE A 403 -3.33 19.71 20.87
C ILE A 403 -2.18 19.41 19.89
N SER A 404 -2.51 18.75 18.80
CA SER A 404 -1.62 18.44 17.68
C SER A 404 -2.30 18.83 16.37
N ASN A 405 -1.61 18.72 15.23
CA ASN A 405 -2.13 19.02 13.90
C ASN A 405 -2.48 20.52 13.76
N PHE A 406 -1.50 21.37 14.03
CA PHE A 406 -1.69 22.82 13.98
C PHE A 406 -2.06 23.30 12.57
N SER A 407 -1.55 22.64 11.52
CA SER A 407 -1.86 22.98 10.13
C SER A 407 -3.35 22.86 9.81
N SER A 408 -4.03 21.82 10.30
CA SER A 408 -5.49 21.66 10.13
C SER A 408 -6.31 22.68 10.92
N ARG A 409 -5.71 23.30 11.94
CA ARG A 409 -6.39 24.20 12.89
C ARG A 409 -5.93 25.64 12.78
N LEU A 410 -5.01 25.92 11.88
CA LEU A 410 -4.46 27.26 11.69
C LEU A 410 -5.55 28.24 11.27
N GLN A 411 -5.56 29.43 11.87
CA GLN A 411 -6.44 30.52 11.50
C GLN A 411 -5.76 31.89 11.74
N LEU A 412 -6.28 32.91 11.10
CA LEU A 412 -5.93 34.27 11.50
C LEU A 412 -6.55 34.58 12.86
N ALA A 413 -5.81 35.28 13.73
CA ALA A 413 -6.29 35.63 15.07
C ALA A 413 -7.43 36.67 15.04
N PHE A 414 -7.55 37.41 13.96
CA PHE A 414 -8.59 38.45 13.78
C PHE A 414 -8.92 38.68 12.29
N SER A 415 -10.12 39.16 12.02
CA SER A 415 -10.60 39.54 10.68
C SER A 415 -10.73 41.06 10.50
N ASP A 416 -10.62 41.84 11.58
CA ASP A 416 -10.70 43.30 11.54
C ASP A 416 -9.34 43.90 11.14
N PRO A 417 -9.23 44.55 9.96
CA PRO A 417 -7.98 45.10 9.46
C PRO A 417 -7.38 46.18 10.34
N THR A 418 -8.21 46.87 11.16
CA THR A 418 -7.73 47.89 12.09
C THR A 418 -6.87 47.31 13.21
N ARG A 419 -7.02 46.04 13.50
CA ARG A 419 -6.29 45.32 14.56
C ARG A 419 -4.89 44.87 14.17
N ILE A 420 -4.47 45.06 12.92
CA ILE A 420 -3.09 44.76 12.54
C ILE A 420 -2.15 45.70 13.29
N ALA A 421 -1.27 45.17 14.13
CA ALA A 421 -0.26 45.92 14.86
C ALA A 421 0.92 46.26 13.93
N ALA A 422 0.87 47.40 13.27
CA ALA A 422 1.89 47.84 12.34
C ALA A 422 3.03 48.62 13.02
N ALA A 423 2.71 49.35 14.10
CA ALA A 423 3.65 50.16 14.83
C ALA A 423 4.36 49.34 15.93
N ARG A 424 5.60 49.71 16.22
CA ARG A 424 6.37 49.23 17.38
C ARG A 424 6.65 50.37 18.32
N ASP A 425 6.60 50.14 19.62
CA ASP A 425 7.00 51.11 20.61
C ASP A 425 8.51 51.42 20.46
N GLN A 426 8.83 52.70 20.33
CA GLN A 426 10.21 53.19 20.22
C GLN A 426 10.79 53.59 21.57
N ASP A 427 9.97 53.67 22.61
CA ASP A 427 10.38 54.03 23.95
C ASP A 427 10.26 52.81 24.88
N ALA A 428 11.36 52.15 25.13
CA ALA A 428 11.46 50.96 26.00
C ALA A 428 11.13 51.24 27.48
N THR A 429 10.36 52.30 27.76
CA THR A 429 9.89 52.64 29.11
C THR A 429 8.54 51.97 29.34
N ALA A 430 8.47 51.01 30.26
CA ALA A 430 7.25 50.29 30.60
C ALA A 430 6.05 51.27 30.81
N GLY A 431 5.00 51.08 29.95
CA GLY A 431 3.79 51.89 30.00
C GLY A 431 3.74 53.09 29.04
N SER A 432 4.70 53.26 28.15
CA SER A 432 4.60 54.22 27.05
C SER A 432 3.53 53.78 26.04
N THR A 433 2.61 54.67 25.69
CA THR A 433 1.54 54.44 24.69
C THR A 433 1.73 55.32 23.45
N ALA A 434 2.95 55.75 23.17
CA ALA A 434 3.27 56.67 22.07
C ALA A 434 3.49 55.92 20.76
N PHE A 435 2.42 55.41 20.17
CA PHE A 435 2.47 54.78 18.86
C PHE A 435 2.13 55.79 17.75
N ALA A 436 2.97 55.86 16.72
CA ALA A 436 2.69 56.66 15.54
C ALA A 436 1.85 55.82 14.54
N THR A 437 0.67 56.28 14.16
CA THR A 437 -0.22 55.60 13.20
C THR A 437 0.40 55.38 11.82
N GLY A 438 1.49 56.10 11.51
CA GLY A 438 2.27 55.93 10.26
C GLY A 438 3.52 55.08 10.44
N ASP A 439 3.76 54.49 11.60
CA ASP A 439 4.88 53.60 11.84
C ASP A 439 4.57 52.17 11.34
N GLY A 440 5.43 51.64 10.48
CA GLY A 440 5.37 50.27 9.91
C GLY A 440 6.49 49.35 10.39
N SER A 441 7.26 49.78 11.40
CA SER A 441 8.48 49.08 11.82
C SER A 441 8.22 47.65 12.34
N ASN A 442 7.04 47.37 12.90
CA ASN A 442 6.66 46.05 13.32
C ASN A 442 6.41 45.10 12.13
N ILE A 443 5.71 45.60 11.11
CA ILE A 443 5.46 44.84 9.87
C ILE A 443 6.76 44.65 9.11
N GLU A 444 7.66 45.64 9.07
CA GLU A 444 8.99 45.48 8.44
C GLU A 444 9.81 44.35 9.09
N ALA A 445 9.74 44.21 10.41
CA ALA A 445 10.40 43.13 11.12
C ALA A 445 9.81 41.76 10.74
N ILE A 446 8.51 41.67 10.48
CA ILE A 446 7.87 40.40 10.01
C ILE A 446 8.25 40.14 8.56
N VAL A 447 8.25 41.13 7.67
CA VAL A 447 8.69 40.99 6.27
C VAL A 447 10.13 40.46 6.20
N ALA A 448 11.00 40.90 7.10
CA ALA A 448 12.38 40.38 7.17
C ALA A 448 12.47 38.89 7.43
N LEU A 449 11.45 38.27 8.05
CA LEU A 449 11.40 36.81 8.30
C LEU A 449 11.28 36.00 7.02
N GLN A 450 10.72 36.53 5.93
CA GLN A 450 10.62 35.85 4.65
C GLN A 450 11.96 35.28 4.18
N ASN A 451 13.01 36.12 4.32
CA ASN A 451 14.36 35.78 3.86
C ASN A 451 15.29 35.33 5.01
N ALA A 452 14.77 35.21 6.22
CA ALA A 452 15.54 34.77 7.37
C ALA A 452 15.60 33.24 7.42
N SER A 453 16.80 32.69 7.29
CA SER A 453 17.03 31.24 7.43
C SER A 453 16.92 30.83 8.89
N THR A 454 16.14 29.77 9.15
CA THR A 454 15.98 29.15 10.48
C THR A 454 15.84 27.64 10.35
N THR A 455 15.83 26.93 11.48
CA THR A 455 15.57 25.49 11.49
C THR A 455 14.08 25.23 11.69
N PHE A 456 13.47 24.66 10.68
CA PHE A 456 12.10 24.13 10.72
C PHE A 456 12.16 22.69 11.21
N ALA A 457 11.43 22.36 12.26
CA ALA A 457 11.46 21.02 12.83
C ALA A 457 10.08 20.57 13.31
N THR A 458 9.73 19.33 12.98
CA THR A 458 8.52 18.64 13.45
C THR A 458 8.70 17.13 13.31
N GLY A 459 8.48 16.39 14.38
CA GLY A 459 8.62 14.94 14.36
C GLY A 459 10.02 14.50 13.96
N ASN A 460 10.11 13.80 12.83
CA ASN A 460 11.38 13.35 12.25
C ASN A 460 11.98 14.36 11.25
N PHE A 461 11.21 15.40 10.88
CA PHE A 461 11.66 16.43 9.96
C PHE A 461 12.48 17.48 10.69
N SER A 462 13.63 17.86 10.14
CA SER A 462 14.45 18.98 10.62
C SER A 462 15.33 19.51 9.49
N GLN A 463 15.03 20.71 9.02
CA GLN A 463 15.72 21.36 7.91
C GLN A 463 15.96 22.86 8.21
N THR A 464 17.06 23.40 7.70
CA THR A 464 17.40 24.83 7.84
C THR A 464 17.29 25.53 6.50
N GLY A 465 16.51 26.60 6.45
CA GLY A 465 16.26 27.38 5.23
C GLY A 465 15.30 28.55 5.49
N THR A 466 14.85 29.18 4.43
CA THR A 466 13.74 30.14 4.44
C THR A 466 12.41 29.40 4.28
N PHE A 467 11.27 30.08 4.43
CA PHE A 467 9.95 29.51 4.13
C PHE A 467 9.87 28.95 2.70
N ASP A 468 10.38 29.73 1.74
CA ASP A 468 10.39 29.33 0.33
C ASP A 468 11.30 28.12 0.08
N ASP A 469 12.48 28.06 0.73
CA ASP A 469 13.39 26.93 0.61
C ASP A 469 12.74 25.62 1.09
N ILE A 470 12.09 25.67 2.26
CA ILE A 470 11.43 24.48 2.85
C ILE A 470 10.29 24.02 1.96
N TYR A 471 9.40 24.93 1.53
CA TYR A 471 8.28 24.58 0.67
C TYR A 471 8.75 24.02 -0.70
N ASN A 472 9.73 24.66 -1.35
CA ASN A 472 10.28 24.19 -2.62
C ASN A 472 10.96 22.81 -2.48
N GLN A 473 11.57 22.55 -1.32
CA GLN A 473 12.12 21.21 -1.03
C GLN A 473 11.01 20.18 -0.91
N THR A 474 9.91 20.48 -0.20
CA THR A 474 8.73 19.61 -0.12
C THR A 474 8.19 19.27 -1.52
N VAL A 475 7.97 20.29 -2.36
CA VAL A 475 7.52 20.09 -3.77
C VAL A 475 8.49 19.21 -4.54
N SER A 476 9.79 19.45 -4.41
CA SER A 476 10.83 18.69 -5.10
C SER A 476 10.88 17.23 -4.60
N ASN A 477 10.72 17.00 -3.29
CA ASN A 477 10.67 15.68 -2.69
C ASN A 477 9.46 14.89 -3.22
N VAL A 478 8.28 15.50 -3.21
CA VAL A 478 7.04 14.89 -3.72
C VAL A 478 7.18 14.53 -5.20
N GLY A 479 7.64 15.47 -6.04
CA GLY A 479 7.85 15.21 -7.46
C GLY A 479 8.87 14.09 -7.73
N ASN A 480 9.96 14.02 -6.95
CA ASN A 480 10.93 12.95 -7.04
C ASN A 480 10.38 11.60 -6.58
N LEU A 481 9.53 11.58 -5.54
CA LEU A 481 8.87 10.37 -5.07
C LEU A 481 7.90 9.85 -6.13
N ALA A 482 7.05 10.71 -6.69
CA ALA A 482 6.10 10.35 -7.73
C ALA A 482 6.80 9.82 -9.00
N ALA A 483 7.83 10.52 -9.49
CA ALA A 483 8.58 10.09 -10.66
C ALA A 483 9.28 8.73 -10.44
N ARG A 484 9.82 8.48 -9.24
CA ARG A 484 10.40 7.17 -8.90
C ARG A 484 9.34 6.09 -8.77
N GLY A 485 8.18 6.40 -8.18
CA GLY A 485 7.04 5.49 -8.08
C GLY A 485 6.57 5.02 -9.45
N GLU A 486 6.37 5.95 -10.39
CA GLU A 486 5.99 5.65 -11.78
C GLU A 486 7.01 4.72 -12.47
N VAL A 487 8.31 5.07 -12.39
CA VAL A 487 9.37 4.24 -13.00
C VAL A 487 9.48 2.87 -12.36
N ASN A 488 9.35 2.78 -11.03
CA ASN A 488 9.39 1.50 -10.32
C ASN A 488 8.19 0.62 -10.71
N ASN A 489 7.01 1.22 -10.82
CA ASN A 489 5.80 0.51 -11.23
C ASN A 489 5.92 0.02 -12.68
N GLU A 490 6.37 0.84 -13.63
CA GLU A 490 6.62 0.42 -15.01
C GLU A 490 7.59 -0.76 -15.05
N LEU A 491 8.71 -0.69 -14.33
CA LEU A 491 9.71 -1.75 -14.29
C LEU A 491 9.15 -3.05 -13.67
N ALA A 492 8.34 -2.95 -12.60
CA ALA A 492 7.73 -4.11 -11.96
C ALA A 492 6.68 -4.77 -12.87
N GLN A 493 5.87 -3.98 -13.59
CA GLN A 493 4.93 -4.48 -14.59
C GLN A 493 5.63 -5.18 -15.76
N ASP A 494 6.75 -4.63 -16.25
CA ASP A 494 7.57 -5.27 -17.28
C ASP A 494 8.14 -6.62 -16.79
N ARG A 495 8.65 -6.69 -15.55
CA ARG A 495 9.13 -7.94 -14.94
C ARG A 495 8.01 -8.97 -14.81
N LEU A 496 6.82 -8.53 -14.38
CA LEU A 496 5.64 -9.38 -14.30
C LEU A 496 5.27 -9.94 -15.67
N LEU A 497 5.25 -9.11 -16.71
CA LEU A 497 4.97 -9.55 -18.07
C LEU A 497 5.99 -10.58 -18.57
N VAL A 498 7.27 -10.37 -18.31
CA VAL A 498 8.34 -11.34 -18.65
C VAL A 498 8.14 -12.66 -17.90
N ALA A 499 7.84 -12.61 -16.60
CA ALA A 499 7.58 -13.81 -15.78
C ALA A 499 6.34 -14.58 -16.27
N GLN A 500 5.26 -13.87 -16.63
CA GLN A 500 4.06 -14.47 -17.23
C GLN A 500 4.38 -15.15 -18.56
N ASN A 501 5.10 -14.49 -19.47
CA ASN A 501 5.50 -15.06 -20.75
C ASN A 501 6.36 -16.33 -20.57
N GLN A 502 7.32 -16.32 -19.66
CA GLN A 502 8.18 -17.50 -19.37
C GLN A 502 7.37 -18.65 -18.80
N ARG A 503 6.43 -18.37 -17.91
CA ARG A 503 5.52 -19.38 -17.35
C ARG A 503 4.61 -19.95 -18.45
N ASP A 504 4.07 -19.11 -19.32
CA ASP A 504 3.14 -19.51 -20.37
C ASP A 504 3.86 -20.31 -21.48
N GLU A 505 5.12 -20.05 -21.76
CA GLU A 505 5.93 -20.87 -22.68
C GLU A 505 6.01 -22.34 -22.26
N VAL A 506 6.00 -22.59 -20.94
CA VAL A 506 6.03 -23.96 -20.39
C VAL A 506 4.63 -24.52 -20.15
N SER A 507 3.73 -23.72 -19.57
CA SER A 507 2.47 -24.20 -18.97
C SER A 507 1.24 -23.96 -19.83
N ALA A 508 1.28 -23.00 -20.77
CA ALA A 508 0.13 -22.67 -21.61
C ALA A 508 -0.14 -23.75 -22.69
N VAL A 509 -1.37 -23.77 -23.16
CA VAL A 509 -1.81 -24.69 -24.22
C VAL A 509 -1.49 -24.12 -25.59
N SER A 510 -0.61 -24.79 -26.34
CA SER A 510 -0.39 -24.52 -27.75
C SER A 510 -1.40 -25.26 -28.62
N LEU A 511 -2.28 -24.52 -29.31
CA LEU A 511 -3.29 -25.12 -30.20
C LEU A 511 -2.65 -25.97 -31.31
N ASP A 512 -1.55 -25.52 -31.90
CA ASP A 512 -0.86 -26.23 -32.98
C ASP A 512 -0.28 -27.56 -32.47
N GLU A 513 0.30 -27.57 -31.28
CA GLU A 513 0.79 -28.80 -30.64
C GLU A 513 -0.38 -29.77 -30.35
N GLN A 514 -1.49 -29.27 -29.79
CA GLN A 514 -2.64 -30.10 -29.48
C GLN A 514 -3.31 -30.68 -30.74
N PHE A 515 -3.46 -29.92 -31.82
CA PHE A 515 -3.99 -30.44 -33.08
C PHE A 515 -3.05 -31.46 -33.72
N SER A 516 -1.75 -31.25 -33.69
CA SER A 516 -0.76 -32.21 -34.18
C SER A 516 -0.82 -33.53 -33.38
N ARG A 517 -0.94 -33.45 -32.06
CA ARG A 517 -1.15 -34.60 -31.17
C ARG A 517 -2.47 -35.31 -31.48
N LEU A 518 -3.58 -34.59 -31.63
CA LEU A 518 -4.89 -35.14 -31.98
C LEU A 518 -4.82 -35.99 -33.26
N ILE A 519 -4.23 -35.45 -34.34
CA ILE A 519 -4.09 -36.18 -35.61
C ILE A 519 -3.23 -37.43 -35.45
N SER A 520 -2.12 -37.31 -34.73
CA SER A 520 -1.22 -38.45 -34.47
C SER A 520 -1.94 -39.59 -33.71
N PHE A 521 -2.65 -39.24 -32.62
CA PHE A 521 -3.35 -40.20 -31.78
C PHE A 521 -4.62 -40.76 -32.43
N GLN A 522 -5.30 -39.98 -33.31
CA GLN A 522 -6.36 -40.53 -34.15
C GLN A 522 -5.87 -41.62 -35.09
N ARG A 523 -4.72 -41.39 -35.76
CA ARG A 523 -4.11 -42.41 -36.62
C ARG A 523 -3.70 -43.68 -35.82
N ALA A 524 -3.15 -43.50 -34.63
CA ALA A 524 -2.79 -44.60 -33.74
C ALA A 524 -4.03 -45.37 -33.25
N PHE A 525 -5.14 -44.66 -32.96
CA PHE A 525 -6.43 -45.24 -32.64
C PHE A 525 -6.98 -46.09 -33.79
N GLU A 526 -6.95 -45.59 -35.03
CA GLU A 526 -7.37 -46.35 -36.23
C GLU A 526 -6.50 -47.60 -36.42
N GLY A 527 -5.19 -47.51 -36.19
CA GLY A 527 -4.27 -48.64 -36.23
C GLY A 527 -4.64 -49.70 -35.21
N SER A 528 -4.87 -49.32 -33.95
CA SER A 528 -5.30 -50.23 -32.88
C SER A 528 -6.67 -50.86 -33.16
N ALA A 529 -7.63 -50.08 -33.71
CA ALA A 529 -8.94 -50.59 -34.10
C ALA A 529 -8.87 -51.58 -35.27
N ARG A 530 -7.94 -51.43 -36.22
CA ARG A 530 -7.69 -52.40 -37.29
C ARG A 530 -7.09 -53.68 -36.71
N MET A 531 -6.13 -53.59 -35.78
CA MET A 531 -5.56 -54.75 -35.10
C MET A 531 -6.62 -55.52 -34.31
N PHE A 532 -7.54 -54.81 -33.65
CA PHE A 532 -8.67 -55.43 -32.95
C PHE A 532 -9.58 -56.24 -33.90
N ARG A 533 -9.92 -55.69 -35.08
CA ARG A 533 -10.69 -56.44 -36.11
C ARG A 533 -9.97 -57.67 -36.64
N VAL A 534 -8.68 -57.56 -36.93
CA VAL A 534 -7.87 -58.72 -37.36
C VAL A 534 -7.86 -59.83 -36.28
N ALA A 535 -7.77 -59.43 -35.00
CA ALA A 535 -7.83 -60.39 -33.89
C ALA A 535 -9.21 -61.07 -33.81
N ASP A 536 -10.30 -60.36 -34.07
CA ASP A 536 -11.67 -60.89 -34.11
C ASP A 536 -11.90 -61.85 -35.28
N GLU A 537 -11.41 -61.48 -36.48
CA GLU A 537 -11.44 -62.37 -37.67
C GLU A 537 -10.65 -63.63 -37.44
N LEU A 538 -9.46 -63.56 -36.83
CA LEU A 538 -8.68 -64.78 -36.47
C LEU A 538 -9.39 -65.62 -35.45
N LEU A 539 -10.05 -65.06 -34.46
CA LEU A 539 -10.82 -65.76 -33.46
C LEU A 539 -12.01 -66.52 -34.13
N THR A 540 -12.73 -65.79 -35.00
CA THR A 540 -13.87 -66.35 -35.74
C THR A 540 -13.41 -67.55 -36.63
N THR A 541 -12.28 -67.40 -37.34
CA THR A 541 -11.70 -68.43 -38.16
C THR A 541 -11.31 -69.70 -37.34
N ILE A 542 -10.72 -69.47 -36.13
CA ILE A 542 -10.37 -70.56 -35.23
C ILE A 542 -11.64 -71.30 -34.73
N LEU A 543 -12.71 -70.57 -34.40
CA LEU A 543 -13.97 -71.11 -33.96
C LEU A 543 -14.69 -71.94 -35.06
N GLN A 544 -14.50 -71.55 -36.33
CA GLN A 544 -15.03 -72.31 -37.48
C GLN A 544 -14.23 -73.54 -37.83
N LEU A 545 -12.99 -73.71 -37.32
CA LEU A 545 -12.12 -74.84 -37.54
C LEU A 545 -12.22 -75.89 -36.43
N ILE A 546 -12.96 -75.66 -35.38
CA ILE A 546 -13.27 -76.59 -34.28
C ILE A 546 -14.70 -77.10 -34.42
#